data_7e0a5df8def06b7027e5f86d0bcea23f
#
_entry.id   7e0a5df8def06b7027e5f86d0bcea23f
#
_cell.length_a   1.000
_cell.length_b   1.000
_cell.length_c   1.000
_cell.angle_alpha   90.00
_cell.angle_beta   90.00
_cell.angle_gamma   90.00
#
_symmetry.space_group_name_H-M   'P 1'
#
loop_
_entity.id
_entity.type
_entity.pdbx_description
1 polymer ?
#
loop_
_entity_poly.entity_id
_entity_poly.type
_entity_poly.pdbx_seq_one_letter_code
_entity_poly.pdbx_strand_id
1 'polypeptide(L)'
;MKLSVLIPVYNEQTSVETIVRRVTAMDLASVATPVELELIAVDDCSTDGTPAILDRLHGAPAEVPGAGPQSGRTGGPDTVGSLRVIRHPVNRGKGAAIQTALAAATGDFVIIQDADFEYDPADIPRLLAPVVSGKTAVVYGARPLDGSGGRWLLDFGNRALTWVTNVIYGTRLHDMETCYKLLPTALLRSFRLECRRFDMEPEITAKVVRSGYRIVEVPIDYRPRTGGKKLSARKDGLPALQALLRYRTWRPTETVATLPITDHATAHG
;
A
#
# COMPACT_ATOMS: atom_id res chain seq x y z
N MET A 1 14.86 11.33 3.83
CA MET A 1 13.85 10.30 4.13
C MET A 1 13.76 9.34 2.96
N LYS A 2 13.68 8.04 3.20
CA LYS A 2 13.50 7.05 2.13
C LYS A 2 12.09 6.46 2.19
N LEU A 3 11.39 6.43 1.05
CA LEU A 3 10.04 5.89 0.89
C LEU A 3 10.09 4.61 0.05
N SER A 4 9.64 3.49 0.59
CA SER A 4 9.43 2.27 -0.16
C SER A 4 7.96 2.18 -0.62
N VAL A 5 7.76 2.14 -1.94
CA VAL A 5 6.45 1.95 -2.56
C VAL A 5 6.25 0.46 -2.82
N LEU A 6 5.30 -0.16 -2.12
CA LEU A 6 4.99 -1.58 -2.20
C LEU A 6 3.90 -1.80 -3.25
N ILE A 7 4.22 -2.49 -4.35
CA ILE A 7 3.33 -2.67 -5.50
C ILE A 7 2.97 -4.16 -5.63
N PRO A 8 1.85 -4.62 -5.05
CA PRO A 8 1.34 -5.97 -5.31
C PRO A 8 0.76 -6.03 -6.73
N VAL A 9 1.16 -7.03 -7.51
CA VAL A 9 0.80 -7.17 -8.92
C VAL A 9 0.22 -8.55 -9.19
N TYR A 10 -0.94 -8.62 -9.84
CA TYR A 10 -1.52 -9.86 -10.36
C TYR A 10 -2.41 -9.60 -11.57
N ASN A 11 -1.96 -10.03 -12.76
CA ASN A 11 -2.66 -9.86 -14.04
C ASN A 11 -3.00 -8.39 -14.32
N GLU A 12 -1.97 -7.55 -14.38
CA GLU A 12 -2.08 -6.10 -14.61
C GLU A 12 -1.24 -5.64 -15.83
N GLN A 13 -1.20 -6.46 -16.88
CA GLN A 13 -0.41 -6.15 -18.09
C GLN A 13 -0.77 -4.81 -18.76
N THR A 14 -1.99 -4.31 -18.55
CA THR A 14 -2.47 -3.05 -19.16
C THR A 14 -2.13 -1.81 -18.35
N SER A 15 -1.76 -1.96 -17.08
CA SER A 15 -1.61 -0.85 -16.12
C SER A 15 -0.24 -0.78 -15.44
N VAL A 16 0.39 -1.92 -15.17
CA VAL A 16 1.59 -2.00 -14.32
C VAL A 16 2.73 -1.10 -14.82
N GLU A 17 3.01 -1.05 -16.13
CA GLU A 17 4.05 -0.19 -16.67
C GLU A 17 3.76 1.29 -16.40
N THR A 18 2.53 1.72 -16.68
CA THR A 18 2.11 3.11 -16.47
C THR A 18 2.18 3.49 -15.00
N ILE A 19 1.75 2.59 -14.09
CA ILE A 19 1.82 2.85 -12.65
C ILE A 19 3.27 2.98 -12.18
N VAL A 20 4.15 2.04 -12.55
CA VAL A 20 5.57 2.12 -12.20
C VAL A 20 6.20 3.41 -12.69
N ARG A 21 5.94 3.81 -13.96
CA ARG A 21 6.45 5.06 -14.52
C ARG A 21 5.89 6.31 -13.82
N ARG A 22 4.59 6.32 -13.47
CA ARG A 22 3.98 7.43 -12.72
C ARG A 22 4.57 7.55 -11.32
N VAL A 23 4.77 6.45 -10.60
CA VAL A 23 5.42 6.45 -9.28
C VAL A 23 6.83 7.02 -9.39
N THR A 24 7.59 6.63 -10.41
CA THR A 24 8.96 7.13 -10.61
C THR A 24 9.01 8.61 -11.00
N ALA A 25 8.01 9.08 -11.73
CA ALA A 25 7.91 10.46 -12.21
C ALA A 25 7.18 11.41 -11.25
N MET A 26 6.83 10.96 -10.03
CA MET A 26 6.17 11.83 -9.04
C MET A 26 6.99 13.09 -8.77
N ASP A 27 6.32 14.22 -8.70
CA ASP A 27 6.93 15.46 -8.22
C ASP A 27 7.05 15.46 -6.69
N LEU A 28 8.25 15.15 -6.21
CA LEU A 28 8.59 15.19 -4.80
C LEU A 28 9.21 16.51 -4.36
N ALA A 29 9.39 17.49 -5.27
CA ALA A 29 9.95 18.79 -4.94
C ALA A 29 9.04 19.61 -4.02
N SER A 30 7.72 19.31 -4.02
CA SER A 30 6.76 19.91 -3.09
C SER A 30 6.87 19.40 -1.65
N VAL A 31 7.61 18.32 -1.43
CA VAL A 31 7.83 17.74 -0.08
C VAL A 31 9.00 18.49 0.57
N ALA A 32 8.80 19.03 1.77
CA ALA A 32 9.78 19.88 2.46
C ALA A 32 11.10 19.17 2.85
N THR A 33 11.20 17.86 2.63
CA THR A 33 12.40 17.05 2.89
C THR A 33 12.74 16.23 1.66
N PRO A 34 14.03 16.11 1.26
CA PRO A 34 14.40 15.22 0.17
C PRO A 34 13.93 13.79 0.38
N VAL A 35 13.27 13.21 -0.62
CA VAL A 35 12.73 11.86 -0.57
C VAL A 35 13.44 10.98 -1.59
N GLU A 36 14.09 9.92 -1.11
CA GLU A 36 14.61 8.83 -1.95
C GLU A 36 13.51 7.78 -2.16
N LEU A 37 13.27 7.38 -3.39
CA LEU A 37 12.27 6.37 -3.74
C LEU A 37 12.90 4.99 -3.90
N GLU A 38 12.23 3.99 -3.35
CA GLU A 38 12.44 2.58 -3.60
C GLU A 38 11.12 1.94 -4.03
N LEU A 39 11.11 1.31 -5.20
CA LEU A 39 9.92 0.61 -5.71
C LEU A 39 10.12 -0.89 -5.58
N ILE A 40 9.14 -1.58 -5.00
CA ILE A 40 9.17 -3.04 -4.82
C ILE A 40 7.87 -3.61 -5.39
N ALA A 41 7.95 -4.16 -6.60
CA ALA A 41 6.85 -4.86 -7.24
C ALA A 41 6.91 -6.36 -6.90
N VAL A 42 5.80 -6.92 -6.43
CA VAL A 42 5.68 -8.35 -6.18
C VAL A 42 4.64 -8.92 -7.11
N ASP A 43 5.10 -9.69 -8.10
CA ASP A 43 4.24 -10.42 -9.02
C ASP A 43 3.73 -11.71 -8.34
N ASP A 44 2.44 -11.73 -8.05
CA ASP A 44 1.77 -12.85 -7.36
C ASP A 44 1.34 -13.96 -8.32
N CYS A 45 2.31 -14.42 -9.13
CA CYS A 45 2.12 -15.48 -10.14
C CYS A 45 1.14 -15.07 -11.25
N SER A 46 1.38 -13.93 -11.90
CA SER A 46 0.59 -13.49 -13.05
C SER A 46 0.68 -14.48 -14.22
N THR A 47 -0.43 -14.63 -14.95
CA THR A 47 -0.57 -15.55 -16.07
C THR A 47 -0.74 -14.85 -17.44
N ASP A 48 -0.70 -13.51 -17.43
CA ASP A 48 -0.77 -12.64 -18.60
C ASP A 48 0.62 -12.07 -18.98
N GLY A 49 0.66 -10.96 -19.74
CA GLY A 49 1.90 -10.29 -20.11
C GLY A 49 2.63 -9.54 -19.00
N THR A 50 2.08 -9.48 -17.77
CA THR A 50 2.65 -8.75 -16.63
C THR A 50 4.11 -9.11 -16.32
N PRO A 51 4.50 -10.42 -16.24
CA PRO A 51 5.87 -10.79 -15.92
C PRO A 51 6.90 -10.21 -16.90
N ALA A 52 6.60 -10.28 -18.20
CA ALA A 52 7.51 -9.76 -19.24
C ALA A 52 7.67 -8.25 -19.17
N ILE A 53 6.61 -7.51 -18.82
CA ILE A 53 6.64 -6.07 -18.62
C ILE A 53 7.54 -5.72 -17.42
N LEU A 54 7.35 -6.40 -16.31
CA LEU A 54 8.15 -6.19 -15.10
C LEU A 54 9.65 -6.49 -15.33
N ASP A 55 9.99 -7.54 -16.09
CA ASP A 55 11.38 -7.85 -16.47
C ASP A 55 12.03 -6.74 -17.26
N ARG A 56 11.32 -6.23 -18.27
CA ARG A 56 11.79 -5.11 -19.08
C ARG A 56 12.03 -3.86 -18.21
N LEU A 57 11.12 -3.52 -17.31
CA LEU A 57 11.23 -2.36 -16.43
C LEU A 57 12.36 -2.51 -15.40
N HIS A 58 12.59 -3.71 -14.91
CA HIS A 58 13.66 -4.01 -13.96
C HIS A 58 15.05 -4.08 -14.63
N GLY A 59 15.10 -4.12 -15.96
CA GLY A 59 16.35 -4.27 -16.72
C GLY A 59 16.96 -5.67 -16.64
N ALA A 60 16.15 -6.68 -16.32
CA ALA A 60 16.54 -8.07 -16.49
C ALA A 60 16.52 -8.41 -18.01
N PRO A 61 17.55 -9.03 -18.59
CA PRO A 61 17.43 -9.58 -19.93
C PRO A 61 16.28 -10.60 -19.92
N ALA A 62 15.44 -10.56 -20.98
CA ALA A 62 14.49 -11.65 -21.18
C ALA A 62 15.28 -12.96 -21.16
N GLU A 63 14.90 -13.90 -20.27
CA GLU A 63 15.55 -15.22 -20.24
C GLU A 63 15.38 -15.88 -21.59
N VAL A 64 16.45 -15.89 -22.38
CA VAL A 64 16.55 -16.72 -23.58
C VAL A 64 16.94 -18.11 -23.09
N PRO A 65 16.10 -19.14 -23.26
CA PRO A 65 16.44 -20.50 -22.85
C PRO A 65 17.76 -20.91 -23.51
N GLY A 66 18.81 -21.11 -22.69
CA GLY A 66 20.13 -21.59 -23.17
C GLY A 66 21.29 -20.58 -23.11
N ALA A 67 21.09 -19.33 -22.68
CA ALA A 67 22.17 -18.36 -22.51
C ALA A 67 22.72 -18.40 -21.05
N GLY A 68 24.03 -18.65 -20.91
CA GLY A 68 24.71 -18.62 -19.61
C GLY A 68 24.73 -17.23 -18.96
N PRO A 69 25.22 -17.12 -17.69
CA PRO A 69 25.11 -15.87 -16.92
C PRO A 69 25.91 -14.74 -17.58
N GLN A 70 25.22 -13.69 -18.00
CA GLN A 70 25.86 -12.47 -18.51
C GLN A 70 26.06 -11.46 -17.36
N SER A 71 27.28 -11.25 -16.99
CA SER A 71 27.73 -10.17 -16.12
C SER A 71 27.82 -8.86 -16.90
N GLY A 72 26.94 -7.89 -16.60
CA GLY A 72 27.01 -6.54 -17.19
C GLY A 72 25.63 -5.94 -17.36
N ARG A 73 25.04 -5.43 -16.29
CA ARG A 73 23.76 -4.69 -16.35
C ARG A 73 23.99 -3.29 -16.89
N THR A 74 23.80 -3.10 -18.16
CA THR A 74 23.59 -1.74 -18.73
C THR A 74 22.09 -1.55 -18.84
N GLY A 75 21.51 -0.67 -18.00
CA GLY A 75 20.08 -0.34 -18.08
C GLY A 75 19.76 0.24 -19.46
N GLY A 76 18.80 -0.39 -20.18
CA GLY A 76 18.24 0.13 -21.41
C GLY A 76 17.33 1.34 -21.14
N PRO A 77 16.86 2.05 -22.17
CA PRO A 77 16.03 3.26 -22.04
C PRO A 77 14.68 3.01 -21.31
N ASP A 78 14.27 1.76 -21.19
CA ASP A 78 13.02 1.35 -20.52
C ASP A 78 13.20 0.98 -19.05
N THR A 79 14.43 0.96 -18.52
CA THR A 79 14.67 0.49 -17.14
C THR A 79 14.38 1.56 -16.10
N VAL A 80 13.84 1.14 -14.96
CA VAL A 80 13.59 1.97 -13.78
C VAL A 80 14.59 1.58 -12.70
N GLY A 81 15.60 2.41 -12.49
CA GLY A 81 16.76 2.09 -11.64
C GLY A 81 16.44 1.78 -10.17
N SER A 82 15.34 2.31 -9.66
CA SER A 82 14.88 2.07 -8.28
C SER A 82 13.91 0.90 -8.12
N LEU A 83 13.52 0.21 -9.22
CA LEU A 83 12.56 -0.88 -9.19
C LEU A 83 13.21 -2.21 -8.84
N ARG A 84 12.70 -2.87 -7.83
CA ARG A 84 12.98 -4.28 -7.50
C ARG A 84 11.75 -5.14 -7.80
N VAL A 85 11.93 -6.23 -8.50
CA VAL A 85 10.86 -7.19 -8.83
C VAL A 85 11.09 -8.50 -8.07
N ILE A 86 10.04 -9.00 -7.40
CA ILE A 86 10.01 -10.29 -6.71
C ILE A 86 8.83 -11.08 -7.29
N ARG A 87 8.97 -12.41 -7.43
CA ARG A 87 7.91 -13.28 -7.94
C ARG A 87 7.54 -14.37 -6.98
N HIS A 88 6.25 -14.60 -6.84
CA HIS A 88 5.74 -15.78 -6.18
C HIS A 88 5.60 -16.96 -7.16
N PRO A 89 5.95 -18.19 -6.76
CA PRO A 89 5.79 -19.37 -7.62
C PRO A 89 4.32 -19.80 -7.76
N VAL A 90 3.44 -19.34 -6.86
CA VAL A 90 1.99 -19.57 -6.86
C VAL A 90 1.27 -18.32 -6.37
N ASN A 91 0.02 -18.12 -6.79
CA ASN A 91 -0.79 -17.00 -6.30
C ASN A 91 -1.07 -17.20 -4.79
N ARG A 92 -0.67 -16.21 -3.98
CA ARG A 92 -0.78 -16.21 -2.52
C ARG A 92 -1.70 -15.11 -2.00
N GLY A 93 -2.14 -14.21 -2.88
CA GLY A 93 -3.03 -13.09 -2.60
C GLY A 93 -2.30 -11.77 -2.29
N LYS A 94 -3.02 -10.65 -2.43
CA LYS A 94 -2.53 -9.28 -2.27
C LYS A 94 -1.75 -9.08 -0.96
N GLY A 95 -2.33 -9.51 0.17
CA GLY A 95 -1.68 -9.36 1.47
C GLY A 95 -0.34 -10.11 1.56
N ALA A 96 -0.22 -11.31 0.96
CA ALA A 96 1.04 -12.03 0.92
C ALA A 96 2.09 -11.34 0.02
N ALA A 97 1.66 -10.74 -1.09
CA ALA A 97 2.53 -9.94 -1.94
C ALA A 97 3.06 -8.70 -1.19
N ILE A 98 2.20 -8.02 -0.42
CA ILE A 98 2.61 -6.87 0.41
C ILE A 98 3.56 -7.31 1.53
N GLN A 99 3.34 -8.45 2.20
CA GLN A 99 4.27 -8.97 3.20
C GLN A 99 5.65 -9.26 2.59
N THR A 100 5.68 -9.82 1.38
CA THR A 100 6.93 -10.08 0.65
C THR A 100 7.64 -8.77 0.27
N ALA A 101 6.91 -7.77 -0.22
CA ALA A 101 7.45 -6.46 -0.52
C ALA A 101 7.98 -5.77 0.75
N LEU A 102 7.22 -5.82 1.84
CA LEU A 102 7.61 -5.24 3.14
C LEU A 102 8.90 -5.88 3.70
N ALA A 103 9.07 -7.19 3.56
CA ALA A 103 10.30 -7.86 3.98
C ALA A 103 11.53 -7.35 3.21
N ALA A 104 11.35 -6.97 1.94
CA ALA A 104 12.40 -6.45 1.08
C ALA A 104 12.61 -4.92 1.18
N ALA A 105 11.65 -4.17 1.76
CA ALA A 105 11.69 -2.71 1.86
C ALA A 105 12.87 -2.25 2.74
N THR A 106 13.52 -1.14 2.37
CA THR A 106 14.62 -0.53 3.14
C THR A 106 14.33 0.91 3.54
N GLY A 107 13.19 1.47 3.10
CA GLY A 107 12.79 2.84 3.40
C GLY A 107 12.39 3.05 4.86
N ASP A 108 12.46 4.30 5.29
CA ASP A 108 11.98 4.73 6.61
C ASP A 108 10.46 4.56 6.73
N PHE A 109 9.77 4.85 5.62
CA PHE A 109 8.33 4.72 5.47
C PHE A 109 7.97 3.79 4.30
N VAL A 110 6.80 3.18 4.40
CA VAL A 110 6.19 2.40 3.32
C VAL A 110 4.83 2.98 2.95
N ILE A 111 4.49 2.89 1.67
CA ILE A 111 3.14 3.10 1.16
C ILE A 111 2.77 1.95 0.23
N ILE A 112 1.50 1.55 0.25
CA ILE A 112 0.99 0.51 -0.65
C ILE A 112 0.39 1.22 -1.87
N GLN A 113 0.80 0.81 -3.07
CA GLN A 113 0.29 1.29 -4.36
C GLN A 113 -0.26 0.11 -5.14
N ASP A 114 -1.56 0.11 -5.41
CA ASP A 114 -2.15 -0.89 -6.29
C ASP A 114 -1.65 -0.71 -7.74
N ALA A 115 -1.46 -1.80 -8.45
CA ALA A 115 -0.92 -1.79 -9.82
C ALA A 115 -1.96 -1.43 -10.89
N ASP A 116 -3.17 -1.02 -10.48
CA ASP A 116 -4.25 -0.54 -11.36
C ASP A 116 -4.34 1.00 -11.35
N PHE A 117 -5.33 1.54 -12.09
CA PHE A 117 -5.52 2.98 -12.20
C PHE A 117 -6.49 3.58 -11.18
N GLU A 118 -6.90 2.82 -10.15
CA GLU A 118 -7.87 3.31 -9.16
C GLU A 118 -7.27 4.42 -8.29
N TYR A 119 -5.97 4.33 -7.94
CA TYR A 119 -5.24 5.32 -7.14
C TYR A 119 -4.19 6.03 -7.99
N ASP A 120 -4.11 7.36 -7.88
CA ASP A 120 -3.12 8.15 -8.62
C ASP A 120 -1.85 8.36 -7.79
N PRO A 121 -0.66 7.92 -8.26
CA PRO A 121 0.60 8.18 -7.55
C PRO A 121 0.90 9.66 -7.29
N ALA A 122 0.30 10.58 -8.07
CA ALA A 122 0.43 12.02 -7.85
C ALA A 122 -0.11 12.51 -6.49
N ASP A 123 -0.90 11.68 -5.79
CA ASP A 123 -1.38 11.98 -4.44
C ASP A 123 -0.37 11.66 -3.33
N ILE A 124 0.64 10.82 -3.61
CA ILE A 124 1.61 10.39 -2.60
C ILE A 124 2.36 11.57 -1.95
N PRO A 125 2.81 12.61 -2.68
CA PRO A 125 3.44 13.78 -2.06
C PRO A 125 2.54 14.47 -1.02
N ARG A 126 1.21 14.55 -1.25
CA ARG A 126 0.26 15.10 -0.27
C ARG A 126 0.15 14.26 0.99
N LEU A 127 0.26 12.93 0.87
CA LEU A 127 0.26 12.01 2.01
C LEU A 127 1.54 12.12 2.86
N LEU A 128 2.67 12.50 2.26
CA LEU A 128 3.93 12.70 2.97
C LEU A 128 3.93 13.98 3.83
N ALA A 129 3.17 15.00 3.45
CA ALA A 129 3.19 16.30 4.12
C ALA A 129 2.89 16.23 5.64
N PRO A 130 1.88 15.49 6.14
CA PRO A 130 1.65 15.34 7.59
C PRO A 130 2.78 14.62 8.32
N VAL A 131 3.48 13.69 7.66
CA VAL A 131 4.63 12.97 8.23
C VAL A 131 5.83 13.91 8.35
N VAL A 132 6.17 14.61 7.26
CA VAL A 132 7.33 15.51 7.21
C VAL A 132 7.16 16.70 8.17
N SER A 133 5.92 17.18 8.35
CA SER A 133 5.62 18.23 9.34
C SER A 133 5.60 17.73 10.79
N GLY A 134 5.81 16.44 11.04
CA GLY A 134 5.74 15.85 12.38
C GLY A 134 4.33 15.77 12.99
N LYS A 135 3.28 16.00 12.21
CA LYS A 135 1.90 15.98 12.68
C LYS A 135 1.43 14.56 13.06
N THR A 136 1.90 13.55 12.36
CA THR A 136 1.60 12.13 12.58
C THR A 136 2.65 11.26 11.91
N ALA A 137 2.77 10.02 12.38
CA ALA A 137 3.55 8.99 11.72
C ALA A 137 2.72 8.12 10.77
N VAL A 138 1.38 8.18 10.83
CA VAL A 138 0.47 7.33 10.04
C VAL A 138 -0.55 8.18 9.29
N VAL A 139 -0.56 8.04 7.96
CA VAL A 139 -1.45 8.79 7.08
C VAL A 139 -2.20 7.83 6.16
N TYR A 140 -3.52 8.03 6.04
CA TYR A 140 -4.37 7.31 5.12
C TYR A 140 -4.90 8.26 4.03
N GLY A 141 -4.99 7.76 2.81
CA GLY A 141 -5.68 8.47 1.73
C GLY A 141 -7.18 8.20 1.81
N ALA A 142 -8.00 9.22 2.01
CA ALA A 142 -9.45 9.09 2.06
C ALA A 142 -10.07 9.28 0.66
N ARG A 143 -10.74 8.26 0.15
CA ARG A 143 -11.46 8.30 -1.12
C ARG A 143 -12.78 9.06 -0.98
N PRO A 144 -13.24 9.75 -2.03
CA PRO A 144 -14.61 10.27 -2.08
C PRO A 144 -15.58 9.08 -2.22
N LEU A 145 -16.26 8.69 -1.13
CA LEU A 145 -17.26 7.61 -1.12
C LEU A 145 -18.66 8.21 -1.37
N ASP A 146 -18.87 8.81 -2.53
CA ASP A 146 -20.07 9.57 -2.89
C ASP A 146 -21.07 8.79 -3.76
N GLY A 147 -20.78 7.51 -4.03
CA GLY A 147 -21.63 6.66 -4.87
C GLY A 147 -21.43 6.89 -6.37
N SER A 148 -20.48 7.74 -6.77
CA SER A 148 -20.17 8.00 -8.17
C SER A 148 -19.77 6.72 -8.90
N GLY A 149 -20.00 6.66 -10.20
CA GLY A 149 -19.65 5.49 -11.02
C GLY A 149 -20.49 4.23 -10.78
N GLY A 150 -21.69 4.32 -10.18
CA GLY A 150 -22.62 3.18 -9.99
C GLY A 150 -22.15 2.16 -8.93
N ARG A 151 -21.26 2.53 -8.02
CA ARG A 151 -20.67 1.65 -6.98
C ARG A 151 -21.32 1.81 -5.61
N TRP A 152 -22.49 2.41 -5.52
CA TRP A 152 -23.16 2.74 -4.26
C TRP A 152 -23.21 1.59 -3.23
N LEU A 153 -23.36 0.33 -3.67
CA LEU A 153 -23.35 -0.84 -2.79
C LEU A 153 -21.96 -1.10 -2.18
N LEU A 154 -20.87 -0.91 -2.94
CA LEU A 154 -19.51 -1.07 -2.45
C LEU A 154 -19.14 0.07 -1.51
N ASP A 155 -19.50 1.30 -1.88
CA ASP A 155 -19.27 2.49 -1.05
C ASP A 155 -20.07 2.39 0.25
N PHE A 156 -21.32 1.88 0.19
CA PHE A 156 -22.10 1.58 1.39
C PHE A 156 -21.43 0.52 2.26
N GLY A 157 -20.91 -0.57 1.65
CA GLY A 157 -20.15 -1.61 2.36
C GLY A 157 -18.89 -1.04 3.04
N ASN A 158 -18.12 -0.21 2.33
CA ASN A 158 -16.93 0.45 2.86
C ASN A 158 -17.28 1.40 4.02
N ARG A 159 -18.35 2.19 3.88
CA ARG A 159 -18.86 3.06 4.97
C ARG A 159 -19.30 2.25 6.18
N ALA A 160 -20.00 1.13 5.97
CA ALA A 160 -20.44 0.25 7.06
C ALA A 160 -19.24 -0.34 7.81
N LEU A 161 -18.23 -0.87 7.09
CA LEU A 161 -17.00 -1.39 7.70
C LEU A 161 -16.21 -0.30 8.43
N THR A 162 -16.11 0.89 7.85
CA THR A 162 -15.47 2.05 8.49
C THR A 162 -16.23 2.48 9.76
N TRP A 163 -17.57 2.49 9.72
CA TRP A 163 -18.37 2.77 10.89
C TRP A 163 -18.16 1.72 12.01
N VAL A 164 -18.16 0.43 11.65
CA VAL A 164 -17.86 -0.65 12.61
C VAL A 164 -16.46 -0.45 13.21
N THR A 165 -15.47 -0.12 12.39
CA THR A 165 -14.10 0.17 12.85
C THR A 165 -14.10 1.32 13.85
N ASN A 166 -14.79 2.40 13.54
CA ASN A 166 -14.89 3.57 14.42
C ASN A 166 -15.52 3.22 15.78
N VAL A 167 -16.58 2.40 15.78
CA VAL A 167 -17.25 1.96 17.01
C VAL A 167 -16.34 1.03 17.84
N ILE A 168 -15.68 0.04 17.20
CA ILE A 168 -14.86 -0.95 17.91
C ILE A 168 -13.59 -0.32 18.50
N TYR A 169 -12.96 0.60 17.76
CA TYR A 169 -11.66 1.15 18.09
C TYR A 169 -11.68 2.60 18.59
N GLY A 170 -12.85 3.24 18.65
CA GLY A 170 -12.97 4.64 19.12
C GLY A 170 -12.33 5.67 18.18
N THR A 171 -12.30 5.36 16.88
CA THR A 171 -11.71 6.23 15.86
C THR A 171 -12.76 7.11 15.16
N ARG A 172 -12.32 7.99 14.26
CA ARG A 172 -13.20 8.84 13.42
C ARG A 172 -12.72 8.84 11.97
N LEU A 173 -12.46 7.64 11.44
CA LEU A 173 -12.01 7.47 10.06
C LEU A 173 -13.18 7.67 9.08
N HIS A 174 -12.87 8.16 7.88
CA HIS A 174 -13.79 8.29 6.76
C HIS A 174 -13.67 7.11 5.80
N ASP A 175 -12.45 6.54 5.64
CA ASP A 175 -12.18 5.45 4.72
C ASP A 175 -11.13 4.47 5.28
N MET A 176 -11.58 3.44 6.01
CA MET A 176 -10.71 2.39 6.56
C MET A 176 -10.17 1.45 5.47
N GLU A 177 -10.94 1.20 4.42
CA GLU A 177 -10.63 0.24 3.35
C GLU A 177 -9.71 0.81 2.26
N THR A 178 -9.19 2.02 2.43
CA THR A 178 -8.25 2.62 1.48
C THR A 178 -6.98 1.78 1.34
N CYS A 179 -6.47 1.65 0.10
CA CYS A 179 -5.15 1.07 -0.15
C CYS A 179 -4.03 2.01 0.31
N TYR A 180 -4.20 3.33 0.12
CA TYR A 180 -3.17 4.29 0.49
C TYR A 180 -3.02 4.42 2.00
N LYS A 181 -2.12 3.60 2.54
CA LYS A 181 -1.69 3.60 3.94
C LYS A 181 -0.18 3.87 3.98
N LEU A 182 0.18 5.06 4.42
CA LEU A 182 1.56 5.49 4.64
C LEU A 182 1.89 5.36 6.12
N LEU A 183 2.91 4.59 6.46
CA LEU A 183 3.33 4.37 7.85
C LEU A 183 4.82 3.98 7.95
N PRO A 184 5.44 4.11 9.13
CA PRO A 184 6.81 3.69 9.35
C PRO A 184 7.00 2.22 9.01
N THR A 185 8.05 1.89 8.27
CA THR A 185 8.39 0.51 7.86
C THR A 185 8.55 -0.40 9.07
N ALA A 186 9.23 0.09 10.11
CA ALA A 186 9.42 -0.66 11.35
C ALA A 186 8.08 -0.97 12.06
N LEU A 187 7.14 -0.01 12.05
CA LEU A 187 5.81 -0.21 12.62
C LEU A 187 5.05 -1.31 11.87
N LEU A 188 4.97 -1.23 10.53
CA LEU A 188 4.25 -2.24 9.75
C LEU A 188 4.87 -3.64 9.89
N ARG A 189 6.20 -3.73 9.95
CA ARG A 189 6.91 -5.00 10.20
C ARG A 189 6.59 -5.60 11.56
N SER A 190 6.50 -4.77 12.59
CA SER A 190 6.21 -5.23 13.95
C SER A 190 4.82 -5.86 14.10
N PHE A 191 3.90 -5.53 13.20
CA PHE A 191 2.54 -6.10 13.19
C PHE A 191 2.51 -7.58 12.85
N ARG A 192 3.53 -8.12 12.16
CA ARG A 192 3.56 -9.53 11.73
C ARG A 192 2.23 -9.91 11.09
N LEU A 193 1.91 -9.24 9.97
CA LEU A 193 0.61 -9.40 9.29
C LEU A 193 0.31 -10.86 9.01
N GLU A 194 -0.91 -11.30 9.31
CA GLU A 194 -1.38 -12.67 9.16
C GLU A 194 -2.33 -12.82 7.97
N CYS A 195 -3.10 -11.76 7.67
CA CYS A 195 -4.05 -11.73 6.57
C CYS A 195 -3.31 -11.74 5.21
N ARG A 196 -3.84 -12.50 4.26
CA ARG A 196 -3.17 -12.71 2.97
C ARG A 196 -3.94 -12.14 1.78
N ARG A 197 -5.17 -11.69 2.00
CA ARG A 197 -6.06 -11.16 0.97
C ARG A 197 -6.50 -9.72 1.31
N PHE A 198 -7.75 -9.38 1.04
CA PHE A 198 -8.35 -8.07 1.28
C PHE A 198 -8.80 -7.84 2.74
N ASP A 199 -8.53 -8.76 3.63
CA ASP A 199 -8.67 -8.65 5.08
C ASP A 199 -7.46 -7.96 5.76
N MET A 200 -6.47 -7.57 4.97
CA MET A 200 -5.25 -6.94 5.43
C MET A 200 -5.47 -5.47 5.83
N GLU A 201 -6.29 -4.71 5.10
CA GLU A 201 -6.59 -3.31 5.41
C GLU A 201 -7.20 -3.15 6.81
N PRO A 202 -8.22 -3.95 7.22
CA PRO A 202 -8.71 -4.01 8.60
C PRO A 202 -7.66 -4.43 9.61
N GLU A 203 -6.81 -5.41 9.30
CA GLU A 203 -5.73 -5.87 10.20
C GLU A 203 -4.75 -4.73 10.49
N ILE A 204 -4.26 -4.05 9.44
CA ILE A 204 -3.33 -2.92 9.59
C ILE A 204 -3.97 -1.83 10.45
N THR A 205 -5.21 -1.44 10.14
CA THR A 205 -5.91 -0.38 10.86
C THR A 205 -6.11 -0.72 12.33
N ALA A 206 -6.56 -1.95 12.63
CA ALA A 206 -6.71 -2.43 13.99
C ALA A 206 -5.40 -2.35 14.77
N LYS A 207 -4.31 -2.86 14.19
CA LYS A 207 -2.99 -2.89 14.82
C LYS A 207 -2.37 -1.51 14.99
N VAL A 208 -2.56 -0.58 14.03
CA VAL A 208 -2.15 0.83 14.15
C VAL A 208 -2.83 1.49 15.35
N VAL A 209 -4.16 1.40 15.43
CA VAL A 209 -4.92 2.03 16.52
C VAL A 209 -4.59 1.38 17.87
N ARG A 210 -4.45 0.06 17.92
CA ARG A 210 -4.08 -0.68 19.14
C ARG A 210 -2.66 -0.37 19.60
N SER A 211 -1.79 0.09 18.71
CA SER A 211 -0.45 0.58 19.03
C SER A 211 -0.42 2.04 19.48
N GLY A 212 -1.58 2.70 19.60
CA GLY A 212 -1.69 4.09 20.08
C GLY A 212 -1.40 5.16 19.02
N TYR A 213 -1.20 4.78 17.75
CA TYR A 213 -0.95 5.75 16.69
C TYR A 213 -2.23 6.45 16.24
N ARG A 214 -2.12 7.77 16.09
CA ARG A 214 -3.16 8.57 15.45
C ARG A 214 -3.06 8.46 13.94
N ILE A 215 -4.18 8.16 13.29
CA ILE A 215 -4.29 8.15 11.84
C ILE A 215 -4.80 9.54 11.39
N VAL A 216 -4.07 10.18 10.49
CA VAL A 216 -4.53 11.38 9.79
C VAL A 216 -4.96 10.99 8.39
N GLU A 217 -6.14 11.44 7.97
CA GLU A 217 -6.64 11.20 6.63
C GLU A 217 -6.39 12.42 5.74
N VAL A 218 -5.96 12.15 4.50
CA VAL A 218 -5.76 13.15 3.44
C VAL A 218 -6.65 12.79 2.26
N PRO A 219 -7.50 13.69 1.77
CA PRO A 219 -8.29 13.42 0.58
C PRO A 219 -7.42 13.08 -0.63
N ILE A 220 -7.82 12.06 -1.38
CA ILE A 220 -7.13 11.58 -2.58
C ILE A 220 -8.08 11.48 -3.76
N ASP A 221 -7.53 11.49 -4.96
CA ASP A 221 -8.27 11.19 -6.17
C ASP A 221 -8.46 9.68 -6.31
N TYR A 222 -9.68 9.28 -6.68
CA TYR A 222 -10.02 7.87 -6.83
C TYR A 222 -10.82 7.67 -8.11
N ARG A 223 -10.35 6.76 -8.97
CA ARG A 223 -10.97 6.43 -10.24
C ARG A 223 -11.43 4.99 -10.25
N PRO A 224 -12.72 4.72 -10.00
CA PRO A 224 -13.22 3.35 -10.01
C PRO A 224 -12.91 2.63 -11.30
N ARG A 225 -12.44 1.39 -11.22
CA ARG A 225 -12.15 0.54 -12.39
C ARG A 225 -13.43 0.28 -13.19
N THR A 226 -13.41 0.59 -14.48
CA THR A 226 -14.46 0.25 -15.43
C THR A 226 -14.21 -1.17 -15.93
N GLY A 227 -14.91 -2.17 -15.38
CA GLY A 227 -14.78 -3.59 -15.78
C GLY A 227 -14.59 -4.53 -14.59
N GLY A 228 -14.98 -5.78 -14.75
CA GLY A 228 -15.04 -6.90 -13.82
C GLY A 228 -14.52 -6.71 -12.38
N LYS A 229 -15.39 -6.82 -11.41
CA LYS A 229 -15.09 -6.64 -9.99
C LYS A 229 -14.16 -7.73 -9.49
N LYS A 230 -12.94 -7.39 -9.01
CA LYS A 230 -12.12 -8.31 -8.20
C LYS A 230 -12.68 -8.46 -6.77
N LEU A 231 -13.51 -7.51 -6.30
CA LEU A 231 -14.10 -7.47 -4.95
C LEU A 231 -15.57 -7.88 -4.94
N SER A 232 -15.95 -8.69 -3.98
CA SER A 232 -17.33 -9.11 -3.71
C SER A 232 -17.71 -8.75 -2.28
N ALA A 233 -18.78 -7.99 -2.08
CA ALA A 233 -19.26 -7.58 -0.75
C ALA A 233 -19.42 -8.75 0.24
N ARG A 234 -19.83 -9.95 -0.25
CA ARG A 234 -19.94 -11.14 0.60
C ARG A 234 -18.63 -11.88 0.84
N LYS A 235 -17.75 -11.95 -0.18
CA LYS A 235 -16.50 -12.72 -0.07
C LYS A 235 -15.40 -11.94 0.66
N ASP A 236 -15.46 -10.61 0.63
CA ASP A 236 -14.42 -9.74 1.19
C ASP A 236 -14.89 -9.00 2.45
N GLY A 237 -16.18 -8.62 2.55
CA GLY A 237 -16.71 -7.88 3.70
C GLY A 237 -16.79 -8.71 4.99
N LEU A 238 -17.14 -10.01 4.91
CA LEU A 238 -17.18 -10.86 6.11
C LEU A 238 -15.77 -11.14 6.68
N PRO A 239 -14.74 -11.49 5.87
CA PRO A 239 -13.38 -11.58 6.36
C PRO A 239 -12.86 -10.27 6.96
N ALA A 240 -13.19 -9.12 6.38
CA ALA A 240 -12.84 -7.81 6.93
C ALA A 240 -13.42 -7.59 8.33
N LEU A 241 -14.71 -7.87 8.51
CA LEU A 241 -15.37 -7.80 9.82
C LEU A 241 -14.74 -8.78 10.83
N GLN A 242 -14.45 -10.01 10.40
CA GLN A 242 -13.79 -11.00 11.25
C GLN A 242 -12.39 -10.53 11.68
N ALA A 243 -11.62 -9.91 10.79
CA ALA A 243 -10.33 -9.33 11.12
C ALA A 243 -10.47 -8.22 12.18
N LEU A 244 -11.43 -7.29 12.02
CA LEU A 244 -11.69 -6.24 13.02
C LEU A 244 -12.02 -6.84 14.40
N LEU A 245 -12.87 -7.85 14.44
CA LEU A 245 -13.22 -8.50 15.72
C LEU A 245 -12.04 -9.29 16.31
N ARG A 246 -11.26 -9.98 15.48
CA ARG A 246 -10.10 -10.77 15.89
C ARG A 246 -9.05 -9.88 16.55
N TYR A 247 -8.70 -8.73 15.94
CA TYR A 247 -7.61 -7.86 16.41
C TYR A 247 -8.04 -6.82 17.45
N ARG A 248 -9.31 -6.79 17.88
CA ARG A 248 -9.78 -5.84 18.92
C ARG A 248 -9.04 -5.99 20.25
N THR A 249 -8.56 -7.18 20.56
CA THR A 249 -7.80 -7.49 21.79
C THR A 249 -6.30 -7.66 21.53
N TRP A 250 -5.86 -7.47 20.28
CA TRP A 250 -4.44 -7.55 19.95
C TRP A 250 -3.65 -6.50 20.73
N ARG A 251 -2.47 -6.89 21.18
CA ARG A 251 -1.55 -5.98 21.91
C ARG A 251 -0.25 -5.86 21.14
N PRO A 252 0.33 -4.64 21.03
CA PRO A 252 1.64 -4.47 20.46
C PRO A 252 2.69 -5.22 21.26
N THR A 253 3.72 -5.73 20.57
CA THR A 253 4.94 -6.21 21.22
C THR A 253 5.71 -5.04 21.81
N GLU A 254 6.58 -5.27 22.81
CA GLU A 254 7.39 -4.20 23.44
C GLU A 254 8.16 -3.35 22.43
N THR A 255 8.61 -3.96 21.33
CA THR A 255 9.32 -3.26 20.23
C THR A 255 8.49 -2.16 19.56
N VAL A 256 7.15 -2.30 19.52
CA VAL A 256 6.25 -1.29 18.93
C VAL A 256 6.08 -0.09 19.88
N ALA A 257 5.99 -0.35 21.18
CA ALA A 257 5.78 0.68 22.18
C ALA A 257 6.96 1.67 22.29
N THR A 258 8.14 1.28 21.79
CA THR A 258 9.36 2.12 21.85
C THR A 258 9.61 2.95 20.59
N LEU A 259 8.84 2.77 19.50
CA LEU A 259 8.94 3.65 18.35
C LEU A 259 8.41 5.04 18.74
N PRO A 260 9.16 6.13 18.47
CA PRO A 260 8.75 7.46 18.89
C PRO A 260 7.41 7.82 18.28
N ILE A 261 6.39 7.94 19.14
CA ILE A 261 5.13 8.57 18.77
C ILE A 261 5.44 10.05 18.73
N THR A 262 5.57 10.65 17.56
CA THR A 262 5.71 12.10 17.44
C THR A 262 4.36 12.75 17.72
N ASP A 263 3.93 12.72 18.98
CA ASP A 263 2.85 13.55 19.48
C ASP A 263 3.41 14.91 19.87
N HIS A 264 3.50 15.83 18.91
CA HIS A 264 3.56 17.25 19.23
C HIS A 264 2.15 17.80 19.46
N ALA A 265 1.41 17.21 20.41
CA ALA A 265 0.13 17.71 20.88
C ALA A 265 0.22 18.15 22.34
N THR A 266 1.25 19.00 22.66
CA THR A 266 1.21 19.79 23.90
C THR A 266 2.05 21.05 23.69
N ALA A 267 1.46 22.08 23.11
CA ALA A 267 1.74 23.49 23.39
C ALA A 267 0.76 24.36 22.61
N HIS A 268 -0.39 24.63 23.21
CA HIS A 268 -0.98 25.97 23.27
C HIS A 268 -2.23 25.83 24.14
N GLY A 269 -2.02 26.28 25.42
CA GLY A 269 -3.10 26.59 26.35
C GLY A 269 -3.83 27.87 25.90
#